data_e1db05348c2857c276b260dca405d037
#
_entry.id   e1db05348c2857c276b260dca405d037
#
_cell.length_a   1.000
_cell.length_b   1.000
_cell.length_c   1.000
_cell.angle_alpha   90.00
_cell.angle_beta   90.00
_cell.angle_gamma   90.00
#
_symmetry.space_group_name_H-M   'P 1'
#
loop_
_entity.id
_entity.type
_entity.pdbx_description
1 polymer ?
#
loop_
_entity_poly.entity_id
_entity_poly.type
_entity_poly.pdbx_seq_one_letter_code
_entity_poly.pdbx_strand_id
1 'polypeptide(L)'
;MRKAFILLAFCSIIAGCKKEEIKPEEVALQAAKVYYDQLLHGDYAAFVDGMNMNDTVVPAYREQLITNMKMYLGQQKKEHMGIKEVKALRAVRDSVNNKVDAFLLFCFNDSTKEQVVVPMIEKDGAWIMR
;
A
#
# COMPACT_ATOMS: atom_id res chain seq x y z
N MET A 1 25.28 42.28 -31.68
CA MET A 1 26.47 41.83 -31.35
C MET A 1 26.60 41.04 -30.11
N ARG A 2 26.27 41.50 -29.00
CA ARG A 2 26.50 40.84 -27.76
C ARG A 2 25.40 40.02 -27.28
N LYS A 3 24.40 39.81 -28.04
CA LYS A 3 23.16 39.20 -27.61
C LYS A 3 23.20 37.71 -27.49
N ALA A 4 24.27 37.10 -27.98
CA ALA A 4 24.40 35.63 -27.92
C ALA A 4 24.73 35.09 -26.55
N PHE A 5 25.08 35.94 -25.61
CA PHE A 5 25.55 35.50 -24.34
C PHE A 5 24.44 35.01 -23.39
N ILE A 6 23.24 35.35 -23.67
CA ILE A 6 22.12 35.09 -22.74
C ILE A 6 21.67 33.65 -22.80
N LEU A 7 22.00 32.96 -23.89
CA LEU A 7 21.51 31.60 -24.09
C LEU A 7 22.28 30.53 -23.35
N LEU A 8 23.46 30.81 -22.89
CA LEU A 8 24.31 29.81 -22.25
C LEU A 8 23.96 29.54 -20.79
N ALA A 9 23.29 30.48 -20.15
CA ALA A 9 22.96 30.32 -18.75
C ALA A 9 21.78 29.40 -18.51
N PHE A 10 21.01 29.11 -19.53
CA PHE A 10 19.79 28.38 -19.38
C PHE A 10 19.96 26.86 -19.31
N CYS A 11 21.03 26.36 -19.87
CA CYS A 11 21.24 24.91 -19.93
C CYS A 11 21.69 24.27 -18.63
N SER A 12 22.17 25.07 -17.69
CA SER A 12 22.73 24.54 -16.48
C SER A 12 21.66 24.15 -15.43
N ILE A 13 20.46 24.62 -15.63
CA ILE A 13 19.40 24.38 -14.66
C ILE A 13 18.82 22.96 -14.76
N ILE A 14 18.89 22.38 -15.95
CA ILE A 14 18.34 21.07 -16.23
C ILE A 14 19.15 19.94 -15.60
N ALA A 15 20.42 20.16 -15.41
CA ALA A 15 21.33 19.16 -14.88
C ALA A 15 21.14 18.90 -13.38
N GLY A 16 20.40 19.75 -12.70
CA GLY A 16 20.16 19.61 -11.27
C GLY A 16 18.97 18.77 -10.90
N CYS A 17 18.17 18.35 -11.86
CA CYS A 17 17.00 17.51 -11.58
C CYS A 17 17.43 16.07 -11.44
N LYS A 18 17.76 15.67 -10.23
CA LYS A 18 17.97 14.27 -9.92
C LYS A 18 16.61 13.63 -9.66
N LYS A 19 16.33 12.61 -10.44
CA LYS A 19 15.19 11.77 -10.16
C LYS A 19 15.52 10.94 -8.91
N GLU A 20 14.75 11.09 -7.89
CA GLU A 20 14.85 10.22 -6.73
C GLU A 20 14.35 8.84 -7.13
N GLU A 21 15.18 7.83 -6.93
CA GLU A 21 14.75 6.46 -7.14
C GLU A 21 13.81 6.06 -6.00
N ILE A 22 12.62 5.63 -6.39
CA ILE A 22 11.65 5.09 -5.41
C ILE A 22 12.11 3.69 -5.06
N LYS A 23 12.37 3.46 -3.79
CA LYS A 23 12.79 2.14 -3.30
C LYS A 23 11.63 1.15 -3.40
N PRO A 24 11.91 -0.13 -3.72
CA PRO A 24 10.86 -1.16 -3.76
C PRO A 24 10.05 -1.25 -2.45
N GLU A 25 10.69 -1.04 -1.32
CA GLU A 25 10.03 -1.05 -0.02
C GLU A 25 8.95 0.02 0.07
N GLU A 26 9.22 1.20 -0.48
CA GLU A 26 8.24 2.29 -0.49
C GLU A 26 7.06 1.98 -1.41
N VAL A 27 7.32 1.35 -2.54
CA VAL A 27 6.25 0.92 -3.45
C VAL A 27 5.35 -0.12 -2.77
N ALA A 28 5.95 -1.08 -2.08
CA ALA A 28 5.22 -2.10 -1.32
C ALA A 28 4.38 -1.47 -0.23
N LEU A 29 4.91 -0.49 0.49
CA LEU A 29 4.20 0.22 1.54
C LEU A 29 2.97 0.95 1.00
N GLN A 30 3.14 1.66 -0.10
CA GLN A 30 2.02 2.37 -0.72
C GLN A 30 0.97 1.40 -1.27
N ALA A 31 1.40 0.27 -1.83
CA ALA A 31 0.48 -0.76 -2.28
C ALA A 31 -0.37 -1.31 -1.12
N ALA A 32 0.27 -1.61 0.01
CA ALA A 32 -0.45 -2.07 1.20
C ALA A 32 -1.49 -1.05 1.66
N LYS A 33 -1.11 0.21 1.71
CA LYS A 33 -2.04 1.28 2.08
C LYS A 33 -3.23 1.35 1.11
N VAL A 34 -2.99 1.26 -0.19
CA VAL A 34 -4.05 1.30 -1.20
C VAL A 34 -5.04 0.15 -0.99
N TYR A 35 -4.56 -1.06 -0.73
CA TYR A 35 -5.45 -2.20 -0.47
C TYR A 35 -6.36 -1.93 0.73
N TYR A 36 -5.80 -1.42 1.82
CA TYR A 36 -6.60 -1.12 3.00
C TYR A 36 -7.53 0.08 2.81
N ASP A 37 -7.12 1.08 2.03
CA ASP A 37 -8.02 2.18 1.66
C ASP A 37 -9.22 1.66 0.85
N GLN A 38 -8.99 0.75 -0.07
CA GLN A 38 -10.07 0.10 -0.83
C GLN A 38 -11.02 -0.66 0.10
N LEU A 39 -10.46 -1.38 1.07
CA LEU A 39 -11.25 -2.08 2.08
C LEU A 39 -12.17 -1.13 2.84
N LEU A 40 -11.62 0.01 3.30
CA LEU A 40 -12.39 1.00 4.05
C LEU A 40 -13.48 1.66 3.22
N HIS A 41 -13.29 1.75 1.90
CA HIS A 41 -14.29 2.29 0.99
C HIS A 41 -15.35 1.27 0.57
N GLY A 42 -15.27 0.06 1.10
CA GLY A 42 -16.23 -0.99 0.80
C GLY A 42 -15.91 -1.81 -0.45
N ASP A 43 -14.73 -1.63 -1.02
CA ASP A 43 -14.29 -2.43 -2.16
C ASP A 43 -13.61 -3.71 -1.66
N TYR A 44 -14.42 -4.60 -1.11
CA TYR A 44 -13.95 -5.84 -0.52
C TYR A 44 -13.33 -6.78 -1.56
N ALA A 45 -13.86 -6.78 -2.76
CA ALA A 45 -13.36 -7.62 -3.84
C ALA A 45 -11.94 -7.21 -4.23
N ALA A 46 -11.68 -5.91 -4.37
CA ALA A 46 -10.35 -5.42 -4.70
C ALA A 46 -9.33 -5.78 -3.61
N PHE A 47 -9.73 -5.68 -2.35
CA PHE A 47 -8.86 -6.08 -1.24
C PHE A 47 -8.51 -7.58 -1.30
N VAL A 48 -9.51 -8.41 -1.51
CA VAL A 48 -9.31 -9.87 -1.59
C VAL A 48 -8.45 -10.23 -2.81
N ASP A 49 -8.65 -9.56 -3.93
CA ASP A 49 -7.85 -9.79 -5.14
C ASP A 49 -6.39 -9.35 -4.98
N GLY A 50 -6.10 -8.52 -3.98
CA GLY A 50 -4.74 -8.16 -3.60
C GLY A 50 -4.03 -9.20 -2.74
N MET A 51 -4.69 -10.27 -2.35
CA MET A 51 -4.09 -11.34 -1.56
C MET A 51 -3.40 -12.36 -2.48
N ASN A 52 -2.32 -12.96 -1.97
CA ASN A 52 -1.61 -14.00 -2.69
C ASN A 52 -2.41 -15.31 -2.65
N MET A 53 -3.10 -15.59 -3.73
CA MET A 53 -3.88 -16.81 -3.88
C MET A 53 -3.39 -17.61 -5.08
N ASN A 54 -3.57 -18.93 -4.99
CA ASN A 54 -3.26 -19.82 -6.11
C ASN A 54 -4.26 -19.63 -7.26
N ASP A 55 -3.84 -19.92 -8.48
CA ASP A 55 -4.69 -19.82 -9.66
C ASP A 55 -5.89 -20.78 -9.62
N THR A 56 -5.85 -21.76 -8.71
CA THR A 56 -6.89 -22.76 -8.54
C THR A 56 -7.93 -22.41 -7.48
N VAL A 57 -7.96 -21.15 -7.02
CA VAL A 57 -8.94 -20.73 -6.01
C VAL A 57 -10.36 -20.83 -6.59
N VAL A 58 -11.20 -21.64 -5.93
CA VAL A 58 -12.61 -21.76 -6.31
C VAL A 58 -13.37 -20.47 -5.97
N PRO A 59 -14.35 -20.08 -6.80
CA PRO A 59 -15.14 -18.86 -6.56
C PRO A 59 -15.79 -18.80 -5.18
N ALA A 60 -16.22 -19.92 -4.63
CA ALA A 60 -16.82 -19.97 -3.32
C ALA A 60 -15.85 -19.54 -2.21
N TYR A 61 -14.57 -19.89 -2.35
CA TYR A 61 -13.55 -19.46 -1.39
C TYR A 61 -13.32 -17.94 -1.43
N ARG A 62 -13.26 -17.39 -2.64
CA ARG A 62 -13.14 -15.94 -2.82
C ARG A 62 -14.31 -15.20 -2.18
N GLU A 63 -15.52 -15.67 -2.39
CA GLU A 63 -16.72 -15.08 -1.78
C GLU A 63 -16.69 -15.18 -0.25
N GLN A 64 -16.15 -16.27 0.28
CA GLN A 64 -15.98 -16.42 1.73
C GLN A 64 -14.99 -15.39 2.28
N LEU A 65 -13.89 -15.14 1.57
CA LEU A 65 -12.92 -14.12 1.98
C LEU A 65 -13.56 -12.72 1.97
N ILE A 66 -14.36 -12.42 0.95
CA ILE A 66 -15.09 -11.14 0.89
C ILE A 66 -16.01 -11.00 2.08
N THR A 67 -16.77 -12.04 2.41
CA THR A 67 -17.65 -12.06 3.58
C THR A 67 -16.87 -11.86 4.86
N ASN A 68 -15.72 -12.52 4.99
CA ASN A 68 -14.85 -12.38 6.16
C ASN A 68 -14.40 -10.93 6.36
N MET A 69 -14.08 -10.22 5.27
CA MET A 69 -13.66 -8.83 5.36
C MET A 69 -14.80 -7.90 5.79
N LYS A 70 -16.01 -8.18 5.32
CA LYS A 70 -17.20 -7.46 5.78
C LYS A 70 -17.40 -7.65 7.28
N MET A 71 -17.26 -8.89 7.76
CA MET A 71 -17.39 -9.21 9.17
C MET A 71 -16.30 -8.53 9.99
N TYR A 72 -15.08 -8.52 9.49
CA TYR A 72 -13.96 -7.85 10.15
C TYR A 72 -14.26 -6.36 10.38
N LEU A 73 -14.70 -5.65 9.33
CA LEU A 73 -15.04 -4.22 9.48
C LEU A 73 -16.21 -4.01 10.40
N GLY A 74 -17.21 -4.90 10.39
CA GLY A 74 -18.33 -4.85 11.32
C GLY A 74 -17.87 -4.99 12.76
N GLN A 75 -16.93 -5.87 13.02
CA GLN A 75 -16.35 -6.07 14.34
C GLN A 75 -15.57 -4.84 14.80
N GLN A 76 -14.77 -4.24 13.91
CA GLN A 76 -14.06 -3.01 14.23
C GLN A 76 -15.02 -1.88 14.57
N LYS A 77 -16.15 -1.82 13.89
CA LYS A 77 -17.18 -0.84 14.20
C LYS A 77 -17.75 -1.02 15.61
N LYS A 78 -17.95 -2.25 16.03
CA LYS A 78 -18.44 -2.55 17.39
C LYS A 78 -17.40 -2.22 18.46
N GLU A 79 -16.15 -2.60 18.22
CA GLU A 79 -15.08 -2.50 19.23
C GLU A 79 -14.46 -1.11 19.33
N HIS A 80 -14.34 -0.41 18.19
CA HIS A 80 -13.60 0.84 18.10
C HIS A 80 -14.34 1.96 17.38
N MET A 81 -15.63 1.82 17.17
CA MET A 81 -16.46 2.77 16.42
C MET A 81 -16.06 2.87 14.94
N GLY A 82 -15.31 1.89 14.46
CA GLY A 82 -14.85 1.82 13.09
C GLY A 82 -13.45 2.38 12.88
N ILE A 83 -12.88 2.04 11.72
CA ILE A 83 -11.58 2.54 11.31
C ILE A 83 -11.78 3.86 10.57
N LYS A 84 -11.19 4.94 11.10
CA LYS A 84 -11.29 6.26 10.52
C LYS A 84 -10.38 6.39 9.29
N GLU A 85 -9.12 5.97 9.44
CA GLU A 85 -8.13 6.03 8.37
C GLU A 85 -6.99 5.06 8.63
N VAL A 86 -6.25 4.75 7.58
CA VAL A 86 -5.03 3.95 7.63
C VAL A 86 -3.88 4.81 7.13
N LYS A 87 -2.81 4.88 7.91
CA LYS A 87 -1.61 5.63 7.56
C LYS A 87 -0.46 4.67 7.28
N ALA A 88 0.34 4.99 6.27
CA ALA A 88 1.56 4.27 6.00
C ALA A 88 2.66 4.79 6.94
N LEU A 89 3.31 3.89 7.69
CA LEU A 89 4.36 4.26 8.62
C LEU A 89 5.75 4.06 8.02
N ARG A 90 6.09 2.81 7.73
CA ARG A 90 7.40 2.45 7.21
C ARG A 90 7.34 1.07 6.57
N ALA A 91 8.38 0.74 5.84
CA ALA A 91 8.54 -0.58 5.23
C ALA A 91 9.92 -1.13 5.61
N VAL A 92 9.97 -2.42 5.89
CA VAL A 92 11.21 -3.13 6.22
C VAL A 92 11.35 -4.32 5.28
N ARG A 93 12.48 -4.36 4.58
CA ARG A 93 12.76 -5.46 3.67
C ARG A 93 13.30 -6.67 4.43
N ASP A 94 12.70 -7.82 4.20
CA ASP A 94 13.16 -9.10 4.69
C ASP A 94 13.75 -9.87 3.50
N SER A 95 15.07 -9.79 3.34
CA SER A 95 15.74 -10.42 2.21
C SER A 95 15.80 -11.94 2.32
N VAL A 96 15.72 -12.48 3.54
CA VAL A 96 15.74 -13.93 3.77
C VAL A 96 14.46 -14.57 3.23
N ASN A 97 13.31 -13.95 3.49
CA ASN A 97 12.01 -14.46 3.08
C ASN A 97 11.49 -13.82 1.80
N ASN A 98 12.29 -12.96 1.18
CA ASN A 98 11.95 -12.25 -0.05
C ASN A 98 10.60 -11.54 0.02
N LYS A 99 10.41 -10.79 1.09
CA LYS A 99 9.19 -10.01 1.31
C LYS A 99 9.52 -8.65 1.89
N VAL A 100 8.53 -7.78 1.90
CA VAL A 100 8.59 -6.49 2.56
C VAL A 100 7.49 -6.45 3.61
N ASP A 101 7.85 -6.12 4.84
CA ASP A 101 6.86 -5.88 5.89
C ASP A 101 6.45 -4.41 5.84
N ALA A 102 5.21 -4.17 5.48
CA ALA A 102 4.62 -2.84 5.46
C ALA A 102 3.95 -2.58 6.80
N PHE A 103 4.37 -1.52 7.47
CA PHE A 103 3.80 -1.12 8.77
C PHE A 103 2.77 -0.03 8.54
N LEU A 104 1.52 -0.34 8.88
CA LEU A 104 0.41 0.60 8.77
C LEU A 104 -0.08 0.97 10.16
N LEU A 105 -0.62 2.16 10.29
CA LEU A 105 -1.26 2.62 11.51
C LEU A 105 -2.76 2.74 11.26
N PHE A 106 -3.54 1.94 11.97
CA PHE A 106 -4.98 2.04 11.96
C PHE A 106 -5.40 3.07 12.99
N CYS A 107 -6.09 4.10 12.54
CA CYS A 107 -6.64 5.14 13.40
C CYS A 107 -8.14 4.92 13.51
N PHE A 108 -8.61 4.63 14.71
CA PHE A 108 -10.02 4.32 14.94
C PHE A 108 -10.81 5.57 15.32
N ASN A 109 -12.12 5.49 15.14
CA ASN A 109 -13.00 6.61 15.49
C ASN A 109 -13.13 6.83 17.00
N ASP A 110 -12.75 5.86 17.82
CA ASP A 110 -12.71 6.00 19.28
C ASP A 110 -11.41 6.64 19.79
N SER A 111 -10.61 7.21 18.89
CA SER A 111 -9.31 7.85 19.17
C SER A 111 -8.18 6.88 19.53
N THR A 112 -8.41 5.58 19.48
CA THR A 112 -7.34 4.60 19.66
C THR A 112 -6.63 4.33 18.33
N LYS A 113 -5.43 3.78 18.40
CA LYS A 113 -4.60 3.47 17.24
C LYS A 113 -3.96 2.10 17.41
N GLU A 114 -3.75 1.42 16.30
CA GLU A 114 -3.10 0.11 16.30
C GLU A 114 -2.14 0.01 15.14
N GLN A 115 -0.93 -0.45 15.40
CA GLN A 115 0.03 -0.73 14.34
C GLN A 115 -0.17 -2.13 13.81
N VAL A 116 -0.29 -2.24 12.50
CA VAL A 116 -0.52 -3.50 11.80
C VAL A 116 0.62 -3.74 10.82
N VAL A 117 1.12 -4.98 10.78
CA VAL A 117 2.17 -5.38 9.84
C VAL A 117 1.52 -6.17 8.72
N VAL A 118 1.76 -5.74 7.49
CA VAL A 118 1.25 -6.40 6.29
C VAL A 118 2.44 -6.92 5.50
N PRO A 119 2.65 -8.24 5.47
CA PRO A 119 3.71 -8.81 4.63
C PRO A 119 3.33 -8.68 3.16
N MET A 120 4.24 -8.12 2.36
CA MET A 120 4.03 -7.91 0.94
C MET A 120 5.06 -8.68 0.14
N ILE A 121 4.64 -9.28 -0.97
CA ILE A 121 5.53 -9.94 -1.92
C ILE A 121 5.30 -9.37 -3.31
N GLU A 122 6.36 -9.41 -4.13
CA GLU A 122 6.24 -9.04 -5.53
C GLU A 122 5.96 -10.29 -6.34
N LYS A 123 4.89 -10.26 -7.12
CA LYS A 123 4.51 -11.35 -8.00
C LYS A 123 4.08 -10.78 -9.33
N ASP A 124 4.74 -11.21 -10.40
CA ASP A 124 4.46 -10.77 -11.77
C ASP A 124 4.47 -9.23 -11.91
N GLY A 125 5.41 -8.59 -11.23
CA GLY A 125 5.58 -7.14 -11.28
C GLY A 125 4.64 -6.35 -10.40
N ALA A 126 3.78 -6.99 -9.62
CA ALA A 126 2.85 -6.33 -8.72
C ALA A 126 3.13 -6.71 -7.27
N TRP A 127 2.98 -5.74 -6.38
CA TRP A 127 3.04 -5.98 -4.94
C TRP A 127 1.69 -6.45 -4.44
N ILE A 128 1.67 -7.62 -3.81
CA ILE A 128 0.45 -8.22 -3.27
C ILE A 128 0.68 -8.60 -1.80
N MET A 129 -0.42 -8.74 -1.07
CA MET A 129 -0.38 -9.19 0.31
C MET A 129 -0.12 -10.69 0.37
N ARG A 130 0.85 -11.07 1.20
CA ARG A 130 1.24 -12.47 1.36
C ARG A 130 0.17 -13.29 2.08
#